data_b70733dfa34bec30ab6157e2626d6988
#
_entry.id   b70733dfa34bec30ab6157e2626d6988
#
_cell.length_a   1.000
_cell.length_b   1.000
_cell.length_c   1.000
_cell.angle_alpha   90.00
_cell.angle_beta   90.00
_cell.angle_gamma   90.00
#
_symmetry.space_group_name_H-M   'P 1'
#
loop_
_entity.id
_entity.type
_entity.pdbx_description
1 polymer ?
#
loop_
_entity_poly.entity_id
_entity_poly.type
_entity_poly.pdbx_seq_one_letter_code
_entity_poly.pdbx_strand_id
1 'polypeptide(L)'
;GDRLGIYFLETGAVSRGSKVVYDRAHSAMAEITKGMVDWETVFKGAEWFHWTGITPAISQGAADACIEAVKAAKKLGLTVSTDLNYRAKLWKYCNDDKREEIMSELTSYCDIVLGNEEDAEKHFGIKPEGLDITTQGEHVKAEAFLSVCKQMMERFPNAKKVITTLRGSISASHNT
;
A
#
# COMPACT_ATOMS: atom_id res chain seq x y z
N GLY A 1 13.01 -7.51 17.85
CA GLY A 1 11.83 -8.21 18.41
C GLY A 1 12.13 -9.64 18.77
N ASP A 2 11.44 -10.16 19.76
CA ASP A 2 11.77 -11.46 20.36
C ASP A 2 11.18 -12.65 19.59
N ARG A 3 10.34 -12.39 18.59
CA ARG A 3 9.65 -13.45 17.83
C ARG A 3 9.33 -13.04 16.39
N LEU A 4 8.98 -14.03 15.58
CA LEU A 4 8.37 -13.83 14.27
C LEU A 4 6.87 -13.54 14.41
N GLY A 5 6.32 -12.75 13.49
CA GLY A 5 4.89 -12.63 13.32
C GLY A 5 4.30 -13.92 12.73
N ILE A 6 3.08 -14.27 13.16
CA ILE A 6 2.37 -15.47 12.68
C ILE A 6 1.01 -15.04 12.12
N TYR A 7 0.46 -15.83 11.21
CA TYR A 7 -0.94 -15.72 10.81
C TYR A 7 -1.59 -17.09 10.71
N PHE A 8 -2.89 -17.11 10.95
CA PHE A 8 -3.73 -18.29 10.81
C PHE A 8 -4.72 -18.06 9.68
N LEU A 9 -4.68 -18.90 8.66
CA LEU A 9 -5.59 -18.85 7.52
C LEU A 9 -6.66 -19.92 7.62
N GLU A 10 -7.91 -19.48 7.70
CA GLU A 10 -9.07 -20.33 7.47
C GLU A 10 -9.54 -20.11 6.03
N THR A 11 -9.43 -21.13 5.20
CA THR A 11 -9.82 -21.05 3.79
C THR A 11 -11.33 -20.94 3.63
N GLY A 12 -11.75 -20.07 2.71
CA GLY A 12 -13.15 -19.93 2.34
C GLY A 12 -13.64 -21.12 1.49
N ALA A 13 -14.95 -21.32 1.45
CA ALA A 13 -15.59 -22.28 0.57
C ALA A 13 -16.95 -21.77 0.11
N VAL A 14 -17.22 -21.85 -1.19
CA VAL A 14 -18.47 -21.43 -1.84
C VAL A 14 -18.90 -20.01 -1.44
N SER A 15 -19.84 -19.89 -0.48
CA SER A 15 -20.37 -18.61 0.00
C SER A 15 -19.67 -18.06 1.25
N ARG A 16 -18.81 -18.86 1.90
CA ARG A 16 -18.06 -18.46 3.09
C ARG A 16 -16.71 -17.88 2.67
N GLY A 17 -16.48 -16.60 2.96
CA GLY A 17 -15.20 -15.95 2.75
C GLY A 17 -14.08 -16.55 3.59
N SER A 18 -12.84 -16.45 3.13
CA SER A 18 -11.65 -16.82 3.91
C SER A 18 -11.48 -15.85 5.10
N LYS A 19 -10.94 -16.35 6.19
CA LYS A 19 -10.62 -15.56 7.37
C LYS A 19 -9.14 -15.67 7.71
N VAL A 20 -8.50 -14.53 7.90
CA VAL A 20 -7.10 -14.47 8.35
C VAL A 20 -7.03 -13.78 9.70
N VAL A 21 -6.37 -14.43 10.65
CA VAL A 21 -6.04 -13.86 11.95
C VAL A 21 -4.55 -13.66 12.03
N TYR A 22 -4.12 -12.42 12.23
CA TYR A 22 -2.70 -12.05 12.35
C TYR A 22 -2.32 -11.87 13.81
N ASP A 23 -1.23 -12.50 14.21
CA ASP A 23 -0.54 -12.30 15.47
C ASP A 23 0.82 -11.66 15.23
N ARG A 24 0.87 -10.33 15.27
CA ARG A 24 2.06 -9.51 14.97
C ARG A 24 2.65 -8.79 16.16
N ALA A 25 1.95 -8.76 17.29
CA ALA A 25 2.42 -8.06 18.47
C ALA A 25 3.79 -8.60 18.91
N HIS A 26 4.70 -7.70 19.30
CA HIS A 26 6.07 -8.02 19.72
C HIS A 26 6.92 -8.80 18.69
N SER A 27 6.52 -8.80 17.43
CA SER A 27 7.35 -9.37 16.38
C SER A 27 8.47 -8.40 16.00
N ALA A 28 9.57 -8.94 15.45
CA ALA A 28 10.69 -8.13 14.98
C ALA A 28 10.25 -7.00 14.04
N MET A 29 9.27 -7.27 13.15
CA MET A 29 8.72 -6.27 12.24
C MET A 29 7.85 -5.21 12.94
N ALA A 30 7.13 -5.59 14.00
CA ALA A 30 6.32 -4.64 14.76
C ALA A 30 7.16 -3.69 15.63
N GLU A 31 8.36 -4.12 16.01
CA GLU A 31 9.29 -3.39 16.88
C GLU A 31 10.46 -2.73 16.13
N ILE A 32 10.46 -2.80 14.79
CA ILE A 32 11.47 -2.10 14.00
C ILE A 32 11.36 -0.59 14.23
N THR A 33 12.51 0.08 14.30
CA THR A 33 12.58 1.54 14.43
C THR A 33 13.61 2.10 13.47
N LYS A 34 13.53 3.41 13.26
CA LYS A 34 14.51 4.17 12.49
C LYS A 34 15.94 3.88 12.96
N GLY A 35 16.88 3.72 12.02
CA GLY A 35 18.30 3.49 12.28
C GLY A 35 18.67 2.03 12.59
N MET A 36 17.68 1.11 12.66
CA MET A 36 17.98 -0.32 12.86
C MET A 36 18.51 -1.03 11.61
N VAL A 37 18.33 -0.45 10.44
CA VAL A 37 18.72 -1.05 9.16
C VAL A 37 19.77 -0.17 8.49
N ASP A 38 20.91 -0.76 8.12
CA ASP A 38 21.91 -0.12 7.26
C ASP A 38 21.47 -0.24 5.80
N TRP A 39 20.70 0.75 5.34
CA TRP A 39 20.13 0.77 4.00
C TRP A 39 21.20 0.87 2.90
N GLU A 40 22.36 1.47 3.16
CA GLU A 40 23.44 1.53 2.17
C GLU A 40 24.02 0.13 1.92
N THR A 41 24.17 -0.66 2.96
CA THR A 41 24.58 -2.06 2.82
C THR A 41 23.50 -2.93 2.20
N VAL A 42 22.22 -2.76 2.62
CA VAL A 42 21.08 -3.54 2.09
C VAL A 42 20.87 -3.30 0.60
N PHE A 43 21.00 -2.05 0.15
CA PHE A 43 20.76 -1.68 -1.26
C PHE A 43 22.00 -1.83 -2.16
N LYS A 44 23.12 -2.31 -1.65
CA LYS A 44 24.31 -2.50 -2.46
C LYS A 44 24.07 -3.48 -3.60
N GLY A 45 24.17 -2.99 -4.84
CA GLY A 45 23.93 -3.76 -6.06
C GLY A 45 22.44 -3.95 -6.41
N ALA A 46 21.54 -3.32 -5.67
CA ALA A 46 20.11 -3.29 -6.02
C ALA A 46 19.85 -2.17 -7.05
N GLU A 47 18.90 -2.42 -7.94
CA GLU A 47 18.42 -1.44 -8.93
C GLU A 47 16.96 -1.01 -8.63
N TRP A 48 16.27 -1.78 -7.78
CA TRP A 48 14.86 -1.60 -7.50
C TRP A 48 14.54 -1.87 -6.04
N PHE A 49 13.76 -0.99 -5.44
CA PHE A 49 13.19 -1.17 -4.11
C PHE A 49 11.65 -1.15 -4.18
N HIS A 50 11.04 -2.21 -3.69
CA HIS A 50 9.58 -2.30 -3.56
C HIS A 50 9.18 -2.35 -2.10
N TRP A 51 8.20 -1.51 -1.72
CA TRP A 51 7.60 -1.54 -0.39
C TRP A 51 6.07 -1.68 -0.49
N THR A 52 5.43 -2.07 0.58
CA THR A 52 3.98 -2.21 0.67
C THR A 52 3.41 -1.33 1.77
N GLY A 53 2.23 -0.76 1.55
CA GLY A 53 1.50 0.06 2.54
C GLY A 53 1.13 -0.68 3.83
N ILE A 54 1.29 -2.01 3.87
CA ILE A 54 1.20 -2.77 5.12
C ILE A 54 2.33 -2.42 6.09
N THR A 55 3.55 -2.21 5.59
CA THR A 55 4.72 -1.95 6.44
C THR A 55 4.55 -0.72 7.32
N PRO A 56 4.28 0.49 6.79
CA PRO A 56 4.09 1.68 7.62
C PRO A 56 2.82 1.61 8.49
N ALA A 57 1.86 0.75 8.15
CA ALA A 57 0.62 0.58 8.89
C ALA A 57 0.77 -0.20 10.21
N ILE A 58 1.89 -0.88 10.42
CA ILE A 58 2.11 -1.76 11.58
C ILE A 58 2.38 -0.95 12.85
N SER A 59 3.26 0.03 12.78
CA SER A 59 3.67 0.89 13.90
C SER A 59 4.32 2.18 13.41
N GLN A 60 4.43 3.18 14.27
CA GLN A 60 5.15 4.41 13.97
C GLN A 60 6.62 4.11 13.62
N GLY A 61 7.28 3.23 14.36
CA GLY A 61 8.67 2.85 14.07
C GLY A 61 8.83 2.19 12.70
N ALA A 62 7.88 1.36 12.29
CA ALA A 62 7.88 0.75 10.95
C ALA A 62 7.64 1.81 9.85
N ALA A 63 6.79 2.81 10.10
CA ALA A 63 6.61 3.93 9.18
C ALA A 63 7.90 4.75 9.03
N ASP A 64 8.55 5.09 10.14
CA ASP A 64 9.80 5.85 10.14
C ASP A 64 10.94 5.10 9.42
N ALA A 65 11.06 3.78 9.65
CA ALA A 65 12.02 2.94 8.94
C ALA A 65 11.72 2.84 7.44
N CYS A 66 10.44 2.80 7.06
CA CYS A 66 10.04 2.79 5.65
C CYS A 66 10.39 4.13 4.96
N ILE A 67 10.15 5.27 5.62
CA ILE A 67 10.55 6.60 5.13
C ILE A 67 12.08 6.68 4.94
N GLU A 68 12.83 6.16 5.90
CA GLU A 68 14.29 6.09 5.82
C GLU A 68 14.74 5.24 4.61
N ALA A 69 14.08 4.10 4.37
CA ALA A 69 14.35 3.21 3.25
C ALA A 69 14.11 3.88 1.89
N VAL A 70 12.96 4.53 1.69
CA VAL A 70 12.65 5.18 0.41
C VAL A 70 13.61 6.35 0.13
N LYS A 71 13.98 7.12 1.16
CA LYS A 71 14.99 8.19 1.03
C LYS A 71 16.36 7.65 0.63
N ALA A 72 16.80 6.58 1.28
CA ALA A 72 18.07 5.92 0.94
C ALA A 72 18.04 5.32 -0.47
N ALA A 73 16.96 4.65 -0.87
CA ALA A 73 16.78 4.11 -2.21
C ALA A 73 16.87 5.20 -3.28
N LYS A 74 16.18 6.33 -3.10
CA LYS A 74 16.26 7.46 -4.04
C LYS A 74 17.64 8.09 -4.07
N LYS A 75 18.31 8.27 -2.93
CA LYS A 75 19.70 8.77 -2.85
C LYS A 75 20.67 7.89 -3.65
N LEU A 76 20.46 6.58 -3.64
CA LEU A 76 21.26 5.60 -4.36
C LEU A 76 20.83 5.39 -5.82
N GLY A 77 19.80 6.07 -6.29
CA GLY A 77 19.32 6.03 -7.67
C GLY A 77 18.45 4.83 -8.03
N LEU A 78 17.93 4.10 -7.04
CA LEU A 78 17.05 2.96 -7.26
C LEU A 78 15.69 3.42 -7.82
N THR A 79 15.08 2.56 -8.63
CA THR A 79 13.66 2.65 -8.94
C THR A 79 12.86 2.27 -7.70
N VAL A 80 11.92 3.12 -7.28
CA VAL A 80 11.09 2.85 -6.10
C VAL A 80 9.66 2.58 -6.54
N SER A 81 9.09 1.47 -6.06
CA SER A 81 7.68 1.12 -6.30
C SER A 81 6.96 0.76 -5.01
N THR A 82 5.65 0.92 -5.03
CA THR A 82 4.79 0.52 -3.91
C THR A 82 3.52 -0.16 -4.37
N ASP A 83 2.99 -1.04 -3.51
CA ASP A 83 1.58 -1.42 -3.47
C ASP A 83 0.94 -0.72 -2.26
N LEU A 84 -0.02 0.17 -2.51
CA LEU A 84 -0.68 0.98 -1.47
C LEU A 84 -1.37 0.13 -0.40
N ASN A 85 -1.96 -0.98 -0.79
CA ASN A 85 -2.38 -2.11 0.02
C ASN A 85 -3.05 -1.73 1.35
N TYR A 86 -4.06 -0.86 1.31
CA TYR A 86 -4.79 -0.41 2.50
C TYR A 86 -5.36 -1.59 3.28
N ARG A 87 -5.27 -1.54 4.59
CA ARG A 87 -5.84 -2.53 5.51
C ARG A 87 -6.47 -1.84 6.71
N ALA A 88 -7.79 -1.80 6.75
CA ALA A 88 -8.58 -1.13 7.80
C ALA A 88 -8.26 -1.59 9.23
N LYS A 89 -7.74 -2.82 9.40
CA LYS A 89 -7.38 -3.37 10.73
C LYS A 89 -6.00 -2.92 11.23
N LEU A 90 -5.22 -2.27 10.39
CA LEU A 90 -3.93 -1.67 10.75
C LEU A 90 -4.11 -0.18 11.04
N TRP A 91 -3.03 0.58 11.13
CA TRP A 91 -3.06 2.03 11.44
C TRP A 91 -3.65 2.37 12.82
N LYS A 92 -3.57 1.44 13.77
CA LYS A 92 -4.15 1.64 15.12
C LYS A 92 -3.38 2.63 15.99
N TYR A 93 -2.18 3.00 15.58
CA TYR A 93 -1.29 3.90 16.32
C TYR A 93 -1.47 5.38 15.94
N CYS A 94 -2.25 5.69 14.92
CA CYS A 94 -2.46 7.07 14.47
C CYS A 94 -3.89 7.28 13.92
N ASN A 95 -4.28 8.54 13.78
CA ASN A 95 -5.52 8.97 13.14
C ASN A 95 -5.37 9.01 11.61
N ASP A 96 -6.46 9.33 10.92
CA ASP A 96 -6.53 9.36 9.45
C ASP A 96 -5.62 10.44 8.85
N ASP A 97 -5.55 11.63 9.46
CA ASP A 97 -4.69 12.72 8.99
C ASP A 97 -3.21 12.33 9.03
N LYS A 98 -2.79 11.68 10.12
CA LYS A 98 -1.41 11.22 10.26
C LYS A 98 -1.09 10.07 9.30
N ARG A 99 -2.05 9.17 9.04
CA ARG A 99 -1.92 8.14 8.00
C ARG A 99 -1.72 8.77 6.63
N GLU A 100 -2.54 9.77 6.28
CA GLU A 100 -2.44 10.48 4.99
C GLU A 100 -1.09 11.18 4.85
N GLU A 101 -0.61 11.86 5.90
CA GLU A 101 0.72 12.49 5.93
C GLU A 101 1.83 11.47 5.64
N ILE A 102 1.87 10.35 6.37
CA ILE A 102 2.87 9.29 6.23
C ILE A 102 2.83 8.69 4.83
N MET A 103 1.64 8.33 4.34
CA MET A 103 1.50 7.70 3.03
C MET A 103 1.80 8.68 1.90
N SER A 104 1.48 9.96 2.06
CA SER A 104 1.83 11.00 1.08
C SER A 104 3.34 11.21 1.02
N GLU A 105 4.02 11.27 2.15
CA GLU A 105 5.49 11.35 2.18
C GLU A 105 6.11 10.13 1.48
N LEU A 106 5.74 8.92 1.86
CA LEU A 106 6.26 7.68 1.28
C LEU A 106 6.02 7.59 -0.23
N THR A 107 4.79 7.90 -0.68
CA THR A 107 4.40 7.82 -2.09
C THR A 107 5.11 8.87 -2.95
N SER A 108 5.46 10.03 -2.38
CA SER A 108 6.20 11.08 -3.08
C SER A 108 7.58 10.64 -3.59
N TYR A 109 8.16 9.58 -3.01
CA TYR A 109 9.43 8.99 -3.45
C TYR A 109 9.26 7.88 -4.50
N CYS A 110 8.03 7.50 -4.86
CA CYS A 110 7.80 6.38 -5.76
C CYS A 110 7.88 6.80 -7.24
N ASP A 111 8.50 5.95 -8.04
CA ASP A 111 8.45 6.01 -9.51
C ASP A 111 7.24 5.25 -10.06
N ILE A 112 6.77 4.22 -9.33
CA ILE A 112 5.64 3.38 -9.72
C ILE A 112 4.74 3.14 -8.51
N VAL A 113 3.44 3.40 -8.67
CA VAL A 113 2.44 3.22 -7.62
C VAL A 113 1.41 2.21 -8.10
N LEU A 114 1.23 1.13 -7.33
CA LEU A 114 0.17 0.15 -7.52
C LEU A 114 -0.88 0.33 -6.42
N GLY A 115 -2.13 0.09 -6.76
CA GLY A 115 -3.24 0.12 -5.82
C GLY A 115 -4.57 -0.04 -6.54
N ASN A 116 -5.64 -0.05 -5.80
CA ASN A 116 -6.99 0.02 -6.30
C ASN A 116 -7.65 1.36 -5.91
N GLU A 117 -8.90 1.57 -6.31
CA GLU A 117 -9.65 2.79 -6.00
C GLU A 117 -9.88 2.97 -4.50
N GLU A 118 -10.10 1.89 -3.75
CA GLU A 118 -10.25 1.93 -2.30
C GLU A 118 -8.95 2.39 -1.62
N ASP A 119 -7.80 1.90 -2.10
CA ASP A 119 -6.50 2.32 -1.58
C ASP A 119 -6.27 3.82 -1.78
N ALA A 120 -6.59 4.36 -2.96
CA ALA A 120 -6.46 5.78 -3.27
C ALA A 120 -7.42 6.64 -2.43
N GLU A 121 -8.66 6.20 -2.26
CA GLU A 121 -9.64 6.88 -1.42
C GLU A 121 -9.21 6.89 0.06
N LYS A 122 -8.85 5.73 0.59
CA LYS A 122 -8.53 5.58 2.01
C LYS A 122 -7.24 6.26 2.43
N HIS A 123 -6.23 6.25 1.56
CA HIS A 123 -4.95 6.89 1.88
C HIS A 123 -4.93 8.39 1.56
N PHE A 124 -5.62 8.83 0.51
CA PHE A 124 -5.43 10.17 -0.06
C PHE A 124 -6.73 10.95 -0.29
N GLY A 125 -7.88 10.37 0.01
CA GLY A 125 -9.18 10.99 -0.29
C GLY A 125 -9.51 11.10 -1.78
N ILE A 126 -8.73 10.45 -2.66
CA ILE A 126 -8.90 10.50 -4.11
C ILE A 126 -10.05 9.58 -4.51
N LYS A 127 -11.04 10.14 -5.18
CA LYS A 127 -12.23 9.43 -5.65
C LYS A 127 -12.41 9.58 -7.16
N PRO A 128 -13.07 8.61 -7.82
CA PRO A 128 -13.45 8.77 -9.22
C PRO A 128 -14.28 10.03 -9.43
N GLU A 129 -13.95 10.83 -10.43
CA GLU A 129 -14.70 12.02 -10.80
C GLU A 129 -15.61 11.72 -11.99
N GLY A 130 -16.81 12.34 -11.99
CA GLY A 130 -17.69 12.42 -13.16
C GLY A 130 -18.50 11.17 -13.47
N LEU A 131 -18.52 10.15 -12.60
CA LEU A 131 -19.20 8.90 -12.86
C LEU A 131 -20.20 8.58 -11.75
N ASP A 132 -21.47 8.35 -12.17
CA ASP A 132 -22.46 7.75 -11.31
C ASP A 132 -22.15 6.24 -11.20
N ILE A 133 -21.55 5.83 -10.08
CA ILE A 133 -21.09 4.46 -9.80
C ILE A 133 -22.25 3.45 -9.86
N THR A 134 -23.50 3.94 -9.94
CA THR A 134 -24.70 3.13 -10.05
C THR A 134 -24.94 2.59 -11.46
N THR A 135 -24.25 3.11 -12.49
CA THR A 135 -24.39 2.66 -13.88
C THR A 135 -23.48 1.45 -14.12
N GLN A 136 -24.07 0.27 -14.17
CA GLN A 136 -23.37 -1.01 -14.36
C GLN A 136 -22.89 -1.18 -15.82
N GLY A 137 -21.58 -0.98 -16.07
CA GLY A 137 -20.95 -1.30 -17.34
C GLY A 137 -19.43 -1.38 -17.19
N GLU A 138 -18.77 -2.33 -17.88
CA GLU A 138 -17.30 -2.49 -17.82
C GLU A 138 -16.54 -1.24 -18.31
N HIS A 139 -17.08 -0.51 -19.28
CA HIS A 139 -16.48 0.73 -19.80
C HIS A 139 -16.51 1.86 -18.76
N VAL A 140 -17.60 1.98 -18.00
CA VAL A 140 -17.74 2.99 -16.93
C VAL A 140 -16.71 2.77 -15.83
N LYS A 141 -16.40 1.51 -15.51
CA LYS A 141 -15.34 1.18 -14.55
C LYS A 141 -13.98 1.63 -15.04
N ALA A 142 -13.62 1.38 -16.31
CA ALA A 142 -12.31 1.76 -16.86
C ALA A 142 -12.07 3.30 -16.80
N GLU A 143 -13.08 4.11 -17.13
CA GLU A 143 -12.98 5.58 -17.06
C GLU A 143 -12.83 6.08 -15.61
N ALA A 144 -13.55 5.47 -14.66
CA ALA A 144 -13.43 5.77 -13.24
C ALA A 144 -11.98 5.52 -12.74
N PHE A 145 -11.41 4.40 -13.12
CA PHE A 145 -10.02 4.07 -12.76
C PHE A 145 -9.01 5.01 -13.40
N LEU A 146 -9.23 5.43 -14.65
CA LEU A 146 -8.38 6.43 -15.32
C LEU A 146 -8.43 7.77 -14.62
N SER A 147 -9.60 8.19 -14.11
CA SER A 147 -9.72 9.43 -13.31
C SER A 147 -8.87 9.33 -12.04
N VAL A 148 -8.95 8.24 -11.30
CA VAL A 148 -8.13 8.03 -10.10
C VAL A 148 -6.64 8.03 -10.43
N CYS A 149 -6.22 7.34 -11.50
CA CYS A 149 -4.81 7.34 -11.93
C CYS A 149 -4.30 8.74 -12.27
N LYS A 150 -5.10 9.57 -12.96
CA LYS A 150 -4.73 10.95 -13.29
C LYS A 150 -4.54 11.80 -12.03
N GLN A 151 -5.51 11.78 -11.11
CA GLN A 151 -5.43 12.49 -9.84
C GLN A 151 -4.21 12.05 -9.01
N MET A 152 -3.90 10.74 -9.01
CA MET A 152 -2.70 10.21 -8.36
C MET A 152 -1.42 10.75 -8.98
N MET A 153 -1.31 10.81 -10.31
CA MET A 153 -0.14 11.37 -10.99
C MET A 153 0.00 12.88 -10.79
N GLU A 154 -1.11 13.61 -10.72
CA GLU A 154 -1.12 15.04 -10.41
C GLU A 154 -0.63 15.31 -8.98
N ARG A 155 -1.09 14.51 -8.02
CA ARG A 155 -0.69 14.64 -6.62
C ARG A 155 0.77 14.20 -6.38
N PHE A 156 1.25 13.19 -7.10
CA PHE A 156 2.58 12.62 -6.97
C PHE A 156 3.37 12.71 -8.29
N PRO A 157 3.90 13.89 -8.62
CA PRO A 157 4.51 14.14 -9.94
C PRO A 157 5.79 13.32 -10.20
N ASN A 158 6.39 12.72 -9.18
CA ASN A 158 7.52 11.81 -9.35
C ASN A 158 7.09 10.41 -9.85
N ALA A 159 5.81 10.07 -9.72
CA ALA A 159 5.28 8.79 -10.18
C ALA A 159 5.20 8.79 -11.72
N LYS A 160 6.01 7.94 -12.33
CA LYS A 160 6.05 7.73 -13.80
C LYS A 160 4.94 6.79 -14.27
N LYS A 161 4.45 5.93 -13.37
CA LYS A 161 3.38 4.96 -13.64
C LYS A 161 2.48 4.81 -12.42
N VAL A 162 1.18 4.86 -12.66
CA VAL A 162 0.16 4.44 -11.70
C VAL A 162 -0.58 3.25 -12.30
N ILE A 163 -0.65 2.16 -11.54
CA ILE A 163 -1.21 0.88 -11.98
C ILE A 163 -2.38 0.55 -11.06
N THR A 164 -3.56 0.42 -11.63
CA THR A 164 -4.76 0.04 -10.88
C THR A 164 -5.10 -1.41 -11.15
N THR A 165 -5.28 -2.19 -10.08
CA THR A 165 -5.76 -3.56 -10.18
C THR A 165 -7.28 -3.56 -10.30
N LEU A 166 -7.80 -4.18 -11.34
CA LEU A 166 -9.22 -4.41 -11.54
C LEU A 166 -9.59 -5.77 -10.96
N ARG A 167 -10.57 -5.81 -10.08
CA ARG A 167 -11.04 -7.06 -9.49
C ARG A 167 -12.56 -7.14 -9.53
N GLY A 168 -13.08 -8.10 -10.25
CA GLY A 168 -14.46 -8.56 -10.14
C GLY A 168 -14.53 -9.78 -9.22
N SER A 169 -15.44 -9.81 -8.26
CA SER A 169 -15.66 -10.98 -7.40
C SER A 169 -17.10 -11.48 -7.58
N ILE A 170 -17.25 -12.69 -8.04
CA ILE A 170 -18.55 -13.38 -8.21
C ILE A 170 -18.83 -14.24 -6.99
N SER A 171 -17.81 -14.90 -6.43
CA SER A 171 -17.88 -15.68 -5.20
C SER A 171 -16.51 -15.77 -4.52
N ALA A 172 -16.45 -16.35 -3.32
CA ALA A 172 -15.19 -16.52 -2.58
C ALA A 172 -14.13 -17.34 -3.35
N SER A 173 -14.57 -18.17 -4.31
CA SER A 173 -13.72 -19.03 -5.13
C SER A 173 -13.74 -18.69 -6.63
N HIS A 174 -14.45 -17.63 -7.02
CA HIS A 174 -14.55 -17.18 -8.42
C HIS A 174 -14.33 -15.67 -8.50
N ASN A 175 -13.13 -15.28 -8.90
CA ASN A 175 -12.73 -13.90 -9.15
C ASN A 175 -12.34 -13.76 -10.63
N THR A 176 -12.63 -12.61 -11.22
CA THR A 176 -12.23 -12.19 -12.58
C THR A 176 -11.28 -11.01 -12.49
#